data_7539d211d774b2add956d806040c81c6
#
_entry.id   7539d211d774b2add956d806040c81c6
#
_cell.length_a   1.000
_cell.length_b   1.000
_cell.length_c   1.000
_cell.angle_alpha   90.00
_cell.angle_beta   90.00
_cell.angle_gamma   90.00
#
_symmetry.space_group_name_H-M   'P 1'
#
loop_
_entity.id
_entity.type
_entity.pdbx_description
1 polymer ?
#
loop_
_entity_poly.entity_id
_entity_poly.type
_entity_poly.pdbx_seq_one_letter_code
_entity_poly.pdbx_strand_id
1 'polypeptide(L)'
;MKLSDLADRPLTYAEVGATAAELPAGYHHVRLSSRIGSGRDRFERAAHAVMRYGMLRGAGLRVAATTEVAEVGTDVLGRLGPFAAPCRVVYVVDEPNRRGFAYGSLPGHAVSGEEMFGVRFEPGDESVHAEVVAFSRPATWWSQVGSPVASLVQRVITRRYLSVV
;
A
#
# COMPACT_ATOMS: atom_id res chain seq x y z
N MET A 1 -12.08 11.48 12.48
CA MET A 1 -10.83 10.77 12.76
C MET A 1 -9.67 11.66 12.35
N LYS A 2 -8.72 11.89 13.24
CA LYS A 2 -7.47 12.62 13.02
C LYS A 2 -6.31 11.62 13.03
N LEU A 3 -5.12 12.02 12.53
CA LEU A 3 -3.92 11.18 12.55
C LEU A 3 -3.52 10.82 14.00
N SER A 4 -3.63 11.77 14.93
CA SER A 4 -3.36 11.54 16.36
C SER A 4 -4.26 10.50 17.03
N ASP A 5 -5.39 10.17 16.43
CA ASP A 5 -6.33 9.19 17.00
C ASP A 5 -5.88 7.73 16.72
N LEU A 6 -4.77 7.52 15.99
CA LEU A 6 -4.33 6.20 15.53
C LEU A 6 -3.27 5.54 16.43
N ALA A 7 -2.57 6.32 17.26
CA ALA A 7 -1.33 5.90 17.96
C ALA A 7 -1.41 4.53 18.65
N ASP A 8 -2.49 4.26 19.39
CA ASP A 8 -2.61 3.03 20.19
C ASP A 8 -3.60 2.02 19.61
N ARG A 9 -4.04 2.21 18.34
CA ARG A 9 -4.98 1.28 17.73
C ARG A 9 -4.30 0.00 17.30
N PRO A 10 -4.85 -1.19 17.61
CA PRO A 10 -4.32 -2.46 17.13
C PRO A 10 -4.60 -2.63 15.63
N LEU A 11 -3.82 -3.46 14.96
CA LEU A 11 -4.13 -3.95 13.62
C LEU A 11 -5.43 -4.77 13.65
N THR A 12 -6.18 -4.78 12.54
CA THR A 12 -7.48 -5.47 12.43
C THR A 12 -7.38 -6.92 11.97
N TYR A 13 -6.17 -7.42 11.73
CA TYR A 13 -5.86 -8.78 11.27
C TYR A 13 -4.64 -9.33 12.04
N ALA A 14 -4.41 -10.64 11.97
CA ALA A 14 -3.38 -11.33 12.76
C ALA A 14 -2.12 -11.67 11.93
N GLU A 15 -2.25 -11.81 10.62
CA GLU A 15 -1.22 -12.32 9.71
C GLU A 15 -0.25 -11.20 9.24
N VAL A 16 0.32 -10.49 10.21
CA VAL A 16 1.20 -9.33 9.98
C VAL A 16 2.46 -9.77 9.24
N GLY A 17 2.78 -9.07 8.15
CA GLY A 17 3.94 -9.34 7.30
C GLY A 17 3.70 -10.41 6.21
N ALA A 18 2.51 -10.97 6.11
CA ALA A 18 2.23 -12.03 5.15
C ALA A 18 2.28 -11.59 3.68
N THR A 19 2.23 -10.28 3.38
CA THR A 19 2.47 -9.78 2.00
C THR A 19 3.91 -10.01 1.52
N ALA A 20 4.86 -10.26 2.42
CA ALA A 20 6.23 -10.64 2.09
C ALA A 20 6.42 -12.16 1.89
N ALA A 21 5.39 -12.97 2.15
CA ALA A 21 5.44 -14.43 2.15
C ALA A 21 4.25 -15.03 1.38
N GLU A 22 3.74 -16.17 1.84
CA GLU A 22 2.51 -16.76 1.34
C GLU A 22 1.30 -15.99 1.89
N LEU A 23 0.39 -15.60 0.97
CA LEU A 23 -0.81 -14.87 1.37
C LEU A 23 -1.79 -15.79 2.12
N PRO A 24 -2.38 -15.32 3.22
CA PRO A 24 -3.21 -16.15 4.09
C PRO A 24 -4.54 -16.55 3.43
N ALA A 25 -5.02 -17.76 3.71
CA ALA A 25 -6.33 -18.20 3.25
C ALA A 25 -7.47 -17.37 3.86
N GLY A 26 -8.61 -17.32 3.17
CA GLY A 26 -9.81 -16.62 3.66
C GLY A 26 -9.84 -15.11 3.38
N TYR A 27 -8.87 -14.61 2.62
CA TYR A 27 -8.80 -13.22 2.15
C TYR A 27 -8.89 -13.15 0.62
N HIS A 28 -9.32 -12.02 0.10
CA HIS A 28 -9.11 -11.67 -1.31
C HIS A 28 -7.65 -11.28 -1.50
N HIS A 29 -7.01 -11.83 -2.53
CA HIS A 29 -5.60 -11.59 -2.84
C HIS A 29 -5.43 -10.71 -4.06
N VAL A 30 -4.43 -9.82 -4.00
CA VAL A 30 -3.98 -8.98 -5.11
C VAL A 30 -2.47 -9.15 -5.26
N ARG A 31 -2.01 -9.43 -6.48
CA ARG A 31 -0.61 -9.36 -6.89
C ARG A 31 -0.54 -8.68 -8.24
N LEU A 32 0.05 -7.50 -8.27
CA LEU A 32 0.21 -6.70 -9.49
C LEU A 32 1.68 -6.31 -9.63
N SER A 33 2.18 -6.40 -10.85
CA SER A 33 3.48 -5.87 -11.23
C SER A 33 3.36 -5.23 -12.61
N SER A 34 3.95 -4.05 -12.77
CA SER A 34 3.92 -3.31 -14.02
C SER A 34 5.26 -2.65 -14.29
N ARG A 35 5.78 -2.80 -15.51
CA ARG A 35 6.98 -2.09 -15.94
C ARG A 35 6.70 -0.60 -16.02
N ILE A 36 7.49 0.20 -15.31
CA ILE A 36 7.36 1.66 -15.23
C ILE A 36 8.52 2.41 -15.88
N GLY A 37 9.49 1.69 -16.44
CA GLY A 37 10.65 2.27 -17.12
C GLY A 37 11.87 1.38 -17.06
N SER A 38 13.04 1.97 -17.21
CA SER A 38 14.33 1.30 -17.17
C SER A 38 15.44 2.21 -16.63
N GLY A 39 16.52 1.58 -16.15
CA GLY A 39 17.71 2.23 -15.63
C GLY A 39 17.68 2.52 -14.13
N ARG A 40 18.86 2.58 -13.52
CA ARG A 40 19.04 2.79 -12.08
C ARG A 40 18.43 4.11 -11.60
N ASP A 41 18.60 5.19 -12.35
CA ASP A 41 18.03 6.50 -11.98
C ASP A 41 16.49 6.48 -11.92
N ARG A 42 15.86 5.71 -12.81
CA ARG A 42 14.40 5.52 -12.79
C ARG A 42 13.98 4.78 -11.54
N PHE A 43 14.70 3.71 -11.17
CA PHE A 43 14.46 2.97 -9.93
C PHE A 43 14.58 3.87 -8.70
N GLU A 44 15.65 4.64 -8.58
CA GLU A 44 15.88 5.51 -7.41
C GLU A 44 14.78 6.59 -7.25
N ARG A 45 14.37 7.22 -8.35
CA ARG A 45 13.24 8.18 -8.32
C ARG A 45 11.95 7.51 -7.91
N ALA A 46 11.65 6.34 -8.46
CA ALA A 46 10.45 5.58 -8.15
C ALA A 46 10.44 5.12 -6.68
N ALA A 47 11.58 4.61 -6.20
CA ALA A 47 11.78 4.21 -4.80
C ALA A 47 11.56 5.39 -3.85
N HIS A 48 12.16 6.55 -4.15
CA HIS A 48 11.96 7.76 -3.36
C HIS A 48 10.48 8.18 -3.29
N ALA A 49 9.77 8.11 -4.42
CA ALA A 49 8.35 8.46 -4.47
C ALA A 49 7.48 7.44 -3.68
N VAL A 50 7.74 6.14 -3.82
CA VAL A 50 7.02 5.09 -3.08
C VAL A 50 7.18 5.28 -1.58
N MET A 51 8.42 5.40 -1.10
CA MET A 51 8.72 5.54 0.32
C MET A 51 8.11 6.80 0.96
N ARG A 52 7.72 7.79 0.15
CA ARG A 52 6.99 9.01 0.57
C ARG A 52 5.50 8.97 0.24
N TYR A 53 4.92 7.77 0.17
CA TYR A 53 3.48 7.55 -0.09
C TYR A 53 3.02 8.05 -1.47
N GLY A 54 3.91 8.18 -2.43
CA GLY A 54 3.62 8.70 -3.78
C GLY A 54 2.55 7.89 -4.50
N MET A 55 2.58 6.56 -4.34
CA MET A 55 1.57 5.68 -4.93
C MET A 55 0.16 6.00 -4.39
N LEU A 56 0.00 6.20 -3.09
CA LEU A 56 -1.28 6.57 -2.47
C LEU A 56 -1.78 7.93 -2.96
N ARG A 57 -0.88 8.92 -3.02
CA ARG A 57 -1.20 10.27 -3.52
C ARG A 57 -1.56 10.23 -5.00
N GLY A 58 -0.83 9.48 -5.80
CA GLY A 58 -1.12 9.24 -7.21
C GLY A 58 -2.47 8.56 -7.45
N ALA A 59 -2.89 7.72 -6.53
CA ALA A 59 -4.23 7.14 -6.50
C ALA A 59 -5.34 8.16 -6.16
N GLY A 60 -5.00 9.40 -5.82
CA GLY A 60 -5.93 10.46 -5.50
C GLY A 60 -6.26 10.58 -4.01
N LEU A 61 -5.55 9.85 -3.14
CA LEU A 61 -5.73 9.98 -1.70
C LEU A 61 -5.00 11.22 -1.18
N ARG A 62 -5.64 11.94 -0.27
CA ARG A 62 -4.94 12.86 0.62
C ARG A 62 -4.33 12.06 1.75
N VAL A 63 -3.00 12.09 1.86
CA VAL A 63 -2.25 11.28 2.83
C VAL A 63 -1.65 12.17 3.90
N ALA A 64 -1.98 11.88 5.16
CA ALA A 64 -1.27 12.36 6.34
C ALA A 64 -0.56 11.15 7.01
N ALA A 65 0.67 11.34 7.43
CA ALA A 65 1.46 10.31 8.08
C ALA A 65 2.28 10.91 9.23
N THR A 66 2.64 10.11 10.22
CA THR A 66 3.45 10.55 11.37
C THR A 66 4.93 10.76 11.02
N THR A 67 5.40 10.16 9.92
CA THR A 67 6.73 10.38 9.34
C THR A 67 6.63 10.73 7.86
N GLU A 68 7.58 11.49 7.34
CA GLU A 68 7.62 11.89 5.92
C GLU A 68 7.99 10.71 5.01
N VAL A 69 8.84 9.82 5.49
CA VAL A 69 9.28 8.58 4.84
C VAL A 69 8.68 7.41 5.61
N ALA A 70 8.24 6.39 4.91
CA ALA A 70 7.66 5.20 5.53
C ALA A 70 8.68 4.48 6.42
N GLU A 71 8.33 4.29 7.67
CA GLU A 71 9.09 3.57 8.70
C GLU A 71 8.15 2.64 9.45
N VAL A 72 8.67 1.56 10.01
CA VAL A 72 7.85 0.64 10.82
C VAL A 72 7.23 1.39 12.00
N GLY A 73 5.92 1.23 12.17
CA GLY A 73 5.15 1.93 13.20
C GLY A 73 4.58 3.28 12.76
N THR A 74 4.92 3.80 11.58
CA THR A 74 4.31 5.03 11.05
C THR A 74 2.80 4.85 10.88
N ASP A 75 2.02 5.72 11.52
CA ASP A 75 0.58 5.81 11.26
C ASP A 75 0.31 6.61 9.99
N VAL A 76 -0.55 6.07 9.15
CA VAL A 76 -0.94 6.65 7.86
C VAL A 76 -2.45 6.80 7.80
N LEU A 77 -2.93 7.99 7.53
CA LEU A 77 -4.34 8.29 7.31
C LEU A 77 -4.56 8.74 5.86
N GLY A 78 -5.00 7.80 5.04
CA GLY A 78 -5.49 8.09 3.69
C GLY A 78 -6.92 8.63 3.72
N ARG A 79 -7.26 9.57 2.82
CA ARG A 79 -8.63 10.08 2.65
C ARG A 79 -9.00 10.17 1.18
N LEU A 80 -10.14 9.62 0.84
CA LEU A 80 -10.74 9.73 -0.48
C LEU A 80 -12.19 10.21 -0.31
N GLY A 81 -12.45 11.50 -0.54
CA GLY A 81 -13.73 12.12 -0.22
C GLY A 81 -14.08 11.96 1.26
N PRO A 82 -15.26 11.38 1.60
CA PRO A 82 -15.69 11.14 2.99
C PRO A 82 -15.02 9.90 3.62
N PHE A 83 -14.38 9.06 2.82
CA PHE A 83 -13.80 7.80 3.29
C PHE A 83 -12.42 8.00 3.91
N ALA A 84 -12.21 7.39 5.07
CA ALA A 84 -10.92 7.34 5.75
C ALA A 84 -10.33 5.92 5.66
N ALA A 85 -9.02 5.84 5.43
CA ALA A 85 -8.24 4.63 5.39
C ALA A 85 -7.10 4.73 6.43
N PRO A 86 -7.38 4.45 7.71
CA PRO A 86 -6.38 4.43 8.76
C PRO A 86 -5.53 3.15 8.65
N CYS A 87 -4.21 3.31 8.59
CA CYS A 87 -3.26 2.21 8.46
C CYS A 87 -2.03 2.47 9.33
N ARG A 88 -1.22 1.41 9.55
CA ARG A 88 0.11 1.50 10.17
C ARG A 88 1.11 0.71 9.34
N VAL A 89 2.29 1.29 9.11
CA VAL A 89 3.40 0.60 8.43
C VAL A 89 3.89 -0.55 9.31
N VAL A 90 3.92 -1.76 8.74
CA VAL A 90 4.26 -3.00 9.46
C VAL A 90 5.65 -3.51 9.11
N TYR A 91 6.13 -3.27 7.89
CA TYR A 91 7.52 -3.52 7.50
C TYR A 91 7.95 -2.59 6.36
N VAL A 92 9.26 -2.49 6.17
CA VAL A 92 9.93 -1.75 5.09
C VAL A 92 10.86 -2.71 4.35
N VAL A 93 10.93 -2.58 3.03
CA VAL A 93 11.92 -3.24 2.17
C VAL A 93 12.96 -2.20 1.76
N ASP A 94 14.21 -2.45 2.11
CA ASP A 94 15.34 -1.56 1.82
C ASP A 94 16.53 -2.37 1.29
N GLU A 95 16.40 -2.86 0.07
CA GLU A 95 17.37 -3.70 -0.64
C GLU A 95 17.98 -2.94 -1.83
N PRO A 96 19.17 -3.31 -2.32
CA PRO A 96 19.82 -2.62 -3.46
C PRO A 96 18.95 -2.51 -4.71
N ASN A 97 18.09 -3.53 -4.96
CA ASN A 97 17.26 -3.63 -6.16
C ASN A 97 15.76 -3.69 -5.86
N ARG A 98 15.36 -3.48 -4.59
CA ARG A 98 13.95 -3.47 -4.19
C ARG A 98 13.74 -2.51 -3.04
N ARG A 99 12.77 -1.61 -3.18
CA ARG A 99 12.39 -0.63 -2.17
C ARG A 99 10.88 -0.63 -2.02
N GLY A 100 10.41 -0.49 -0.79
CA GLY A 100 8.97 -0.43 -0.55
C GLY A 100 8.61 -0.51 0.92
N PHE A 101 7.32 -0.54 1.19
CA PHE A 101 6.77 -0.73 2.53
C PHE A 101 5.42 -1.45 2.46
N ALA A 102 5.05 -2.10 3.55
CA ALA A 102 3.69 -2.58 3.74
C ALA A 102 3.02 -1.86 4.90
N TYR A 103 1.73 -1.64 4.77
CA TYR A 103 0.90 -1.18 5.86
C TYR A 103 -0.28 -2.12 6.13
N GLY A 104 -0.69 -2.20 7.38
CA GLY A 104 -1.87 -2.94 7.82
C GLY A 104 -2.99 -1.99 8.23
N SER A 105 -4.23 -2.43 8.03
CA SER A 105 -5.43 -1.67 8.39
C SER A 105 -5.64 -1.56 9.89
N LEU A 106 -6.10 -0.38 10.32
CA LEU A 106 -6.52 -0.07 11.68
C LEU A 106 -8.06 0.05 11.78
N PRO A 107 -8.65 0.01 12.99
CA PRO A 107 -10.07 0.18 13.19
C PRO A 107 -10.61 1.47 12.54
N GLY A 108 -11.67 1.32 11.76
CA GLY A 108 -12.25 2.40 10.94
C GLY A 108 -11.89 2.34 9.46
N HIS A 109 -10.99 1.43 9.06
CA HIS A 109 -10.74 1.09 7.67
C HIS A 109 -11.90 0.25 7.10
N ALA A 110 -12.25 0.43 5.82
CA ALA A 110 -13.33 -0.32 5.16
C ALA A 110 -13.03 -1.82 4.99
N VAL A 111 -11.74 -2.18 4.93
CA VAL A 111 -11.26 -3.57 4.83
C VAL A 111 -10.28 -3.90 5.96
N SER A 112 -10.15 -5.18 6.27
CA SER A 112 -9.16 -5.74 7.18
C SER A 112 -8.12 -6.51 6.39
N GLY A 113 -6.83 -6.19 6.55
CA GLY A 113 -5.74 -6.83 5.83
C GLY A 113 -4.51 -5.94 5.69
N GLU A 114 -3.62 -6.33 4.78
CA GLU A 114 -2.31 -5.73 4.56
C GLU A 114 -2.07 -5.47 3.08
N GLU A 115 -1.35 -4.40 2.77
CA GLU A 115 -0.98 -4.05 1.40
C GLU A 115 0.47 -3.56 1.35
N MET A 116 1.26 -4.16 0.46
CA MET A 116 2.65 -3.79 0.16
C MET A 116 2.71 -3.01 -1.14
N PHE A 117 3.46 -1.93 -1.12
CA PHE A 117 3.83 -1.10 -2.27
C PHE A 117 5.33 -1.12 -2.45
N GLY A 118 5.78 -1.42 -3.65
CA GLY A 118 7.20 -1.50 -3.92
C GLY A 118 7.59 -1.15 -5.34
N VAL A 119 8.89 -0.97 -5.51
CA VAL A 119 9.54 -0.94 -6.82
C VAL A 119 10.70 -1.92 -6.81
N ARG A 120 10.91 -2.55 -7.96
CA ARG A 120 11.96 -3.53 -8.19
C ARG A 120 12.72 -3.18 -9.45
N PHE A 121 14.05 -3.28 -9.37
CA PHE A 121 14.99 -3.15 -10.49
C PHE A 121 15.53 -4.52 -10.87
N GLU A 122 15.50 -4.83 -12.16
CA GLU A 122 16.08 -6.06 -12.72
C GLU A 122 17.42 -5.76 -13.38
N PRO A 123 18.56 -6.17 -12.77
CA PRO A 123 19.86 -5.85 -13.32
C PRO A 123 20.14 -6.44 -14.72
N GLY A 124 19.46 -7.54 -15.09
CA GLY A 124 19.70 -8.24 -16.34
C GLY A 124 19.24 -7.50 -17.58
N ASP A 125 18.13 -6.76 -17.49
CA ASP A 125 17.55 -5.99 -18.60
C ASP A 125 17.28 -4.53 -18.22
N GLU A 126 17.77 -4.13 -17.04
CA GLU A 126 17.60 -2.81 -16.42
C GLU A 126 16.14 -2.36 -16.26
N SER A 127 15.17 -3.28 -16.36
CA SER A 127 13.75 -2.91 -16.21
C SER A 127 13.42 -2.54 -14.78
N VAL A 128 12.52 -1.57 -14.63
CA VAL A 128 11.98 -1.10 -13.35
C VAL A 128 10.49 -1.43 -13.29
N HIS A 129 10.08 -2.10 -12.22
CA HIS A 129 8.71 -2.55 -12.02
C HIS A 129 8.13 -1.95 -10.74
N ALA A 130 6.91 -1.44 -10.81
CA ALA A 130 6.10 -1.16 -9.63
C ALA A 130 5.34 -2.42 -9.23
N GLU A 131 5.28 -2.68 -7.93
CA GLU A 131 4.66 -3.87 -7.36
C GLU A 131 3.60 -3.51 -6.31
N VAL A 132 2.50 -4.25 -6.30
CA VAL A 132 1.51 -4.24 -5.23
C VAL A 132 1.17 -5.67 -4.87
N VAL A 133 1.25 -5.98 -3.60
CA VAL A 133 0.80 -7.25 -3.03
C VAL A 133 -0.12 -6.96 -1.89
N ALA A 134 -1.32 -7.53 -1.89
CA ALA A 134 -2.27 -7.31 -0.82
C ALA A 134 -3.10 -8.56 -0.52
N PHE A 135 -3.55 -8.65 0.72
CA PHE A 135 -4.66 -9.50 1.11
C PHE A 135 -5.63 -8.69 1.95
N SER A 136 -6.91 -8.85 1.70
CA SER A 136 -7.95 -8.12 2.42
C SER A 136 -9.27 -8.87 2.45
N ARG A 137 -10.05 -8.59 3.50
CA ARG A 137 -11.45 -9.00 3.61
C ARG A 137 -12.29 -7.81 4.08
N PRO A 138 -13.60 -7.78 3.81
CA PRO A 138 -14.46 -6.74 4.35
C PRO A 138 -14.34 -6.63 5.87
N ALA A 139 -14.14 -5.43 6.39
CA ALA A 139 -14.00 -5.20 7.84
C ALA A 139 -15.35 -5.32 8.59
N THR A 140 -16.48 -5.09 7.87
CA THR A 140 -17.82 -5.15 8.44
C THR A 140 -18.80 -5.77 7.43
N TRP A 141 -19.95 -6.28 7.93
CA TRP A 141 -21.00 -6.85 7.09
C TRP A 141 -21.56 -5.85 6.05
N TRP A 142 -21.54 -4.56 6.31
CA TRP A 142 -21.95 -3.50 5.38
C TRP A 142 -21.02 -3.42 4.15
N SER A 143 -19.75 -3.78 4.29
CA SER A 143 -18.80 -3.82 3.20
C SER A 143 -18.94 -5.09 2.34
N GLN A 144 -19.74 -6.06 2.77
CA GLN A 144 -20.06 -7.27 1.99
C GLN A 144 -21.10 -7.03 0.89
N VAL A 145 -21.94 -6.00 1.04
CA VAL A 145 -22.98 -5.68 0.05
C VAL A 145 -22.38 -4.80 -1.04
N GLY A 146 -21.76 -5.42 -2.05
CA GLY A 146 -21.41 -4.79 -3.32
C GLY A 146 -20.46 -3.61 -3.19
N SER A 147 -19.30 -3.81 -2.56
CA SER A 147 -18.36 -2.72 -2.34
C SER A 147 -17.73 -2.19 -3.64
N PRO A 148 -18.10 -0.97 -4.08
CA PRO A 148 -17.37 -0.26 -5.14
C PRO A 148 -15.93 0.06 -4.71
N VAL A 149 -15.58 -0.10 -3.43
CA VAL A 149 -14.26 0.16 -2.87
C VAL A 149 -13.23 -0.88 -3.34
N ALA A 150 -13.57 -2.17 -3.38
CA ALA A 150 -12.65 -3.18 -3.91
C ALA A 150 -12.39 -2.97 -5.40
N SER A 151 -13.43 -2.63 -6.18
CA SER A 151 -13.29 -2.31 -7.61
C SER A 151 -12.68 -0.92 -7.86
N LEU A 152 -12.83 0.03 -6.92
CA LEU A 152 -12.18 1.34 -6.98
C LEU A 152 -10.69 1.24 -6.68
N VAL A 153 -10.31 0.53 -5.65
CA VAL A 153 -8.91 0.22 -5.32
C VAL A 153 -8.26 -0.50 -6.49
N GLN A 154 -8.90 -1.51 -7.06
CA GLN A 154 -8.39 -2.24 -8.22
C GLN A 154 -8.24 -1.35 -9.47
N ARG A 155 -9.21 -0.46 -9.79
CA ARG A 155 -9.14 0.45 -10.96
C ARG A 155 -8.19 1.63 -10.74
N VAL A 156 -8.11 2.16 -9.54
CA VAL A 156 -7.23 3.27 -9.18
C VAL A 156 -5.78 2.79 -9.16
N ILE A 157 -5.52 1.62 -8.61
CA ILE A 157 -4.22 0.96 -8.65
C ILE A 157 -3.77 0.75 -10.10
N THR A 158 -4.62 0.20 -10.97
CA THR A 158 -4.23 -0.17 -12.34
C THR A 158 -3.98 1.04 -13.26
N ARG A 159 -4.68 2.15 -13.10
CA ARG A 159 -4.61 3.27 -14.06
C ARG A 159 -3.71 4.43 -13.65
N ARG A 160 -3.44 4.65 -12.37
CA ARG A 160 -2.66 5.80 -11.88
C ARG A 160 -1.24 5.47 -11.41
N TYR A 161 -0.94 4.22 -11.10
CA TYR A 161 0.43 3.79 -10.81
C TYR A 161 1.40 4.04 -11.97
N LEU A 162 0.89 4.00 -13.20
CA LEU A 162 1.68 4.19 -14.41
C LEU A 162 2.03 5.66 -14.70
N SER A 163 1.40 6.62 -14.03
CA SER A 163 1.56 8.05 -14.35
C SER A 163 2.27 8.87 -13.27
N VAL A 164 2.56 8.32 -12.12
CA VAL A 164 3.07 9.08 -10.96
C VAL A 164 4.45 8.60 -10.49
N VAL A 165 4.90 7.48 -10.99
CA VAL A 165 6.22 6.92 -10.63
C VAL A 165 7.12 6.87 -11.83
#